data_a7bbc1bf7616cdbc7d88ae7e1c615736
#
_entry.id   a7bbc1bf7616cdbc7d88ae7e1c615736
#
_cell.length_a   1.000
_cell.length_b   1.000
_cell.length_c   1.000
_cell.angle_alpha   90.00
_cell.angle_beta   90.00
_cell.angle_gamma   90.00
#
_symmetry.space_group_name_H-M   'P 1'
#
loop_
_entity.id
_entity.type
_entity.pdbx_description
1 polymer ?
#
loop_
_entity_poly.entity_id
_entity_poly.type
_entity_poly.pdbx_seq_one_letter_code
_entity_poly.pdbx_strand_id
1 'polypeptide(L)'
;KGKGYQVQVMETYSSDKSQPDLITHVNVEAAHESDAQALLPALEDVEARELSPTELLADSLYGGDENVEKARKHGVEVISPTMGEQSHAISLADFHYSESDELLSCPLGQTPQRTKTGKNGGKIVHFDKATCDLCPRQSDCPVKRVKQSATISYDAKALRLARRRSQEKTAAFREAYRYRAGIEGTMSDLVRLMGIKHLRVRGMTQVRVAATLKATGLNILRSAAFRIRKRRRYAGDHPDDSAICAIMWSVKERFFHLLSCFRQLSGELCLYSCRPDAFTAQLA
;
A
#
# COMPACT_ATOMS: atom_id res chain seq x y z
N LYS A 1 9.02 -7.16 -17.94
CA LYS A 1 9.44 -5.93 -17.23
C LYS A 1 10.60 -5.30 -18.02
N GLY A 2 10.55 -3.97 -18.28
CA GLY A 2 11.53 -3.23 -19.06
C GLY A 2 12.81 -2.93 -18.28
N LYS A 3 13.84 -2.47 -19.00
CA LYS A 3 15.04 -1.88 -18.38
C LYS A 3 14.66 -0.48 -17.87
N GLY A 4 14.99 -0.14 -16.62
CA GLY A 4 14.71 1.19 -16.06
C GLY A 4 14.63 1.15 -14.53
N TYR A 5 14.01 2.17 -13.99
CA TYR A 5 13.84 2.37 -12.55
C TYR A 5 12.35 2.53 -12.23
N GLN A 6 11.97 2.07 -11.06
CA GLN A 6 10.66 2.37 -10.45
C GLN A 6 10.88 3.25 -9.22
N VAL A 7 9.89 4.07 -8.90
CA VAL A 7 9.90 4.93 -7.71
C VAL A 7 8.79 4.48 -6.78
N GLN A 8 9.17 4.19 -5.55
CA GLN A 8 8.25 3.91 -4.45
C GLN A 8 8.07 5.18 -3.64
N VAL A 9 6.83 5.51 -3.30
CA VAL A 9 6.49 6.74 -2.58
C VAL A 9 5.53 6.42 -1.46
N MET A 10 5.79 6.94 -0.26
CA MET A 10 4.85 6.98 0.85
C MET A 10 4.54 8.43 1.20
N GLU A 11 3.28 8.72 1.51
CA GLU A 11 2.85 10.06 1.93
C GLU A 11 1.90 9.99 3.12
N THR A 12 1.81 11.10 3.85
CA THR A 12 0.74 11.28 4.84
C THR A 12 -0.59 11.52 4.16
N TYR A 13 -1.69 11.17 4.83
CA TYR A 13 -3.02 11.60 4.43
C TYR A 13 -3.78 12.20 5.62
N SER A 14 -4.65 13.17 5.34
CA SER A 14 -5.54 13.76 6.33
C SER A 14 -6.97 13.78 5.81
N SER A 15 -7.88 13.16 6.53
CA SER A 15 -9.31 13.08 6.16
C SER A 15 -10.00 14.45 6.22
N ASP A 16 -9.60 15.30 7.15
CA ASP A 16 -10.19 16.62 7.43
C ASP A 16 -9.46 17.77 6.72
N LYS A 17 -8.39 17.48 5.97
CA LYS A 17 -7.55 18.48 5.30
C LYS A 17 -6.97 19.56 6.24
N SER A 18 -6.83 19.23 7.53
CA SER A 18 -6.22 20.12 8.53
C SER A 18 -4.73 20.33 8.33
N GLN A 19 -4.09 19.39 7.62
CA GLN A 19 -2.66 19.39 7.30
C GLN A 19 -2.44 19.09 5.81
N PRO A 20 -1.29 19.48 5.23
CA PRO A 20 -0.96 19.10 3.87
C PRO A 20 -0.55 17.63 3.83
N ASP A 21 -0.97 16.92 2.78
CA ASP A 21 -0.45 15.60 2.49
C ASP A 21 0.99 15.72 1.97
N LEU A 22 1.96 15.12 2.68
CA LEU A 22 3.39 15.25 2.41
C LEU A 22 4.01 13.87 2.16
N ILE A 23 4.91 13.82 1.19
CA ILE A 23 5.71 12.63 0.92
C ILE A 23 6.70 12.43 2.07
N THR A 24 6.62 11.29 2.72
CA THR A 24 7.48 10.92 3.86
C THR A 24 8.59 9.96 3.47
N HIS A 25 8.39 9.15 2.40
CA HIS A 25 9.40 8.23 1.91
C HIS A 25 9.47 8.25 0.38
N VAL A 26 10.69 8.16 -0.15
CA VAL A 26 10.97 7.99 -1.58
C VAL A 26 12.12 7.01 -1.73
N ASN A 27 11.88 5.93 -2.43
CA ASN A 27 12.94 5.01 -2.84
C ASN A 27 12.91 4.79 -4.36
N VAL A 28 14.07 4.46 -4.90
CA VAL A 28 14.22 4.10 -6.31
C VAL A 28 14.83 2.72 -6.39
N GLU A 29 14.20 1.87 -7.14
CA GLU A 29 14.56 0.46 -7.33
C GLU A 29 14.70 0.15 -8.82
N ALA A 30 15.29 -0.99 -9.14
CA ALA A 30 15.30 -1.44 -10.52
C ALA A 30 13.88 -1.89 -10.94
N ALA A 31 13.46 -1.55 -12.16
CA ALA A 31 12.09 -1.80 -12.65
C ALA A 31 11.69 -3.29 -12.68
N HIS A 32 12.64 -4.23 -12.49
CA HIS A 32 12.36 -5.66 -12.42
C HIS A 32 12.12 -6.17 -10.99
N GLU A 33 12.42 -5.39 -9.98
CA GLU A 33 12.17 -5.73 -8.59
C GLU A 33 10.67 -5.81 -8.29
N SER A 34 10.31 -6.50 -7.21
CA SER A 34 8.91 -6.68 -6.84
C SER A 34 8.49 -5.58 -5.88
N ASP A 35 7.42 -4.88 -6.20
CA ASP A 35 6.86 -3.83 -5.34
C ASP A 35 6.55 -4.33 -3.92
N ALA A 36 6.16 -5.61 -3.80
CA ALA A 36 5.90 -6.22 -2.50
C ALA A 36 7.10 -6.17 -1.52
N GLN A 37 8.33 -6.05 -2.04
CA GLN A 37 9.53 -5.98 -1.21
C GLN A 37 9.82 -4.56 -0.70
N ALA A 38 9.20 -3.53 -1.26
CA ALA A 38 9.44 -2.14 -0.90
C ALA A 38 8.81 -1.72 0.44
N LEU A 39 7.79 -2.45 0.93
CA LEU A 39 7.04 -2.07 2.13
C LEU A 39 7.92 -1.97 3.37
N LEU A 40 8.67 -3.02 3.67
CA LEU A 40 9.45 -3.08 4.91
C LEU A 40 10.60 -2.07 4.93
N PRO A 41 11.42 -1.94 3.87
CA PRO A 41 12.43 -0.88 3.82
C PRO A 41 11.85 0.53 3.95
N ALA A 42 10.62 0.76 3.44
CA ALA A 42 9.95 2.03 3.60
C ALA A 42 9.53 2.29 5.05
N LEU A 43 9.01 1.27 5.75
CA LEU A 43 8.67 1.36 7.18
C LEU A 43 9.90 1.59 8.04
N GLU A 44 10.98 0.86 7.81
CA GLU A 44 12.26 1.02 8.53
C GLU A 44 12.84 2.43 8.34
N ASP A 45 12.76 3.00 7.12
CA ASP A 45 13.22 4.35 6.83
C ASP A 45 12.40 5.43 7.57
N VAL A 46 11.07 5.31 7.59
CA VAL A 46 10.23 6.28 8.31
C VAL A 46 10.34 6.11 9.82
N GLU A 47 10.51 4.89 10.33
CA GLU A 47 10.75 4.61 11.74
C GLU A 47 12.06 5.24 12.23
N ALA A 48 13.15 5.08 11.47
CA ALA A 48 14.45 5.70 11.79
C ALA A 48 14.41 7.23 11.84
N ARG A 49 13.38 7.85 11.24
CA ARG A 49 13.14 9.30 11.25
C ARG A 49 12.00 9.73 12.18
N GLU A 50 11.52 8.85 13.04
CA GLU A 50 10.42 9.11 13.99
C GLU A 50 9.10 9.54 13.27
N LEU A 51 8.86 8.99 12.07
CA LEU A 51 7.70 9.29 11.24
C LEU A 51 6.81 8.06 11.02
N SER A 52 6.90 7.05 11.89
CA SER A 52 6.12 5.81 11.77
C SER A 52 4.61 6.09 11.76
N PRO A 53 3.88 5.60 10.75
CA PRO A 53 2.42 5.68 10.75
C PRO A 53 1.83 4.62 11.70
N THR A 54 0.63 4.86 12.20
CA THR A 54 -0.18 3.83 12.88
C THR A 54 -0.93 2.96 11.88
N GLU A 55 -1.33 3.55 10.74
CA GLU A 55 -2.05 2.90 9.65
C GLU A 55 -1.37 3.20 8.32
N LEU A 56 -1.27 2.20 7.47
CA LEU A 56 -0.72 2.32 6.12
C LEU A 56 -1.71 1.79 5.08
N LEU A 57 -2.18 2.68 4.22
CA LEU A 57 -3.01 2.32 3.06
C LEU A 57 -2.11 1.90 1.90
N ALA A 58 -2.29 0.69 1.40
CA ALA A 58 -1.44 0.15 0.35
C ALA A 58 -2.23 -0.63 -0.69
N ASP A 59 -1.64 -0.83 -1.87
CA ASP A 59 -2.19 -1.71 -2.90
C ASP A 59 -2.13 -3.18 -2.44
N SER A 60 -2.90 -4.04 -3.09
CA SER A 60 -2.94 -5.48 -2.85
C SER A 60 -1.56 -6.16 -2.96
N LEU A 61 -0.66 -5.63 -3.79
CA LEU A 61 0.71 -6.14 -3.95
C LEU A 61 1.52 -6.03 -2.65
N TYR A 62 1.33 -4.95 -1.88
CA TYR A 62 2.00 -4.76 -0.59
C TYR A 62 1.31 -5.50 0.55
N GLY A 63 0.02 -5.84 0.37
CA GLY A 63 -0.84 -6.48 1.36
C GLY A 63 -0.65 -8.00 1.49
N GLY A 64 0.48 -8.55 1.06
CA GLY A 64 0.82 -9.95 1.29
C GLY A 64 0.84 -10.27 2.79
N ASP A 65 0.40 -11.49 3.17
CA ASP A 65 0.29 -11.89 4.59
C ASP A 65 1.60 -11.69 5.36
N GLU A 66 2.73 -12.03 4.75
CA GLU A 66 4.06 -11.86 5.37
C GLU A 66 4.38 -10.38 5.63
N ASN A 67 4.09 -9.50 4.69
CA ASN A 67 4.30 -8.06 4.82
C ASN A 67 3.43 -7.48 5.94
N VAL A 68 2.15 -7.87 5.99
CA VAL A 68 1.21 -7.43 7.04
C VAL A 68 1.67 -7.88 8.43
N GLU A 69 2.10 -9.14 8.57
CA GLU A 69 2.60 -9.65 9.85
C GLU A 69 3.92 -8.96 10.26
N LYS A 70 4.78 -8.65 9.31
CA LYS A 70 6.02 -7.90 9.59
C LYS A 70 5.71 -6.45 9.96
N ALA A 71 4.84 -5.75 9.21
CA ALA A 71 4.42 -4.39 9.53
C ALA A 71 3.78 -4.28 10.93
N ARG A 72 3.00 -5.28 11.32
CA ARG A 72 2.42 -5.35 12.68
C ARG A 72 3.49 -5.37 13.77
N LYS A 73 4.67 -5.99 13.53
CA LYS A 73 5.79 -5.96 14.50
C LYS A 73 6.39 -4.57 14.65
N HIS A 74 6.28 -3.71 13.65
CA HIS A 74 6.63 -2.28 13.69
C HIS A 74 5.47 -1.41 14.22
N GLY A 75 4.39 -2.02 14.74
CA GLY A 75 3.23 -1.30 15.25
C GLY A 75 2.34 -0.66 14.17
N VAL A 76 2.46 -1.09 12.92
CA VAL A 76 1.74 -0.51 11.78
C VAL A 76 0.65 -1.46 11.29
N GLU A 77 -0.58 -0.97 11.22
CA GLU A 77 -1.70 -1.68 10.59
C GLU A 77 -1.74 -1.41 9.09
N VAL A 78 -1.63 -2.46 8.26
CA VAL A 78 -1.69 -2.35 6.80
C VAL A 78 -3.11 -2.59 6.32
N ILE A 79 -3.73 -1.54 5.78
CA ILE A 79 -5.05 -1.57 5.16
C ILE A 79 -4.87 -1.72 3.66
N SER A 80 -5.06 -2.93 3.16
CA SER A 80 -4.92 -3.27 1.74
C SER A 80 -5.82 -4.43 1.36
N PRO A 81 -6.31 -4.50 0.12
CA PRO A 81 -7.03 -5.67 -0.40
C PRO A 81 -6.14 -6.90 -0.38
N THR A 82 -6.73 -8.07 -0.15
CA THR A 82 -6.03 -9.35 -0.24
C THR A 82 -5.99 -9.83 -1.68
N MET A 83 -4.86 -10.41 -2.08
CA MET A 83 -4.74 -11.02 -3.40
C MET A 83 -5.49 -12.35 -3.49
N GLY A 84 -5.95 -12.68 -4.69
CA GLY A 84 -6.65 -13.91 -5.01
C GLY A 84 -8.14 -13.88 -4.67
N GLU A 85 -8.87 -14.84 -5.24
CA GLU A 85 -10.31 -14.94 -5.09
C GLU A 85 -10.71 -15.94 -4.01
N GLN A 86 -11.90 -15.75 -3.46
CA GLN A 86 -12.54 -16.70 -2.57
C GLN A 86 -13.30 -17.74 -3.42
N SER A 87 -12.93 -19.01 -3.30
CA SER A 87 -13.49 -20.09 -4.12
C SER A 87 -14.91 -20.53 -3.73
N HIS A 88 -15.35 -20.22 -2.52
CA HIS A 88 -16.66 -20.61 -1.99
C HIS A 88 -17.36 -19.41 -1.35
N ALA A 89 -18.69 -19.40 -1.37
CA ALA A 89 -19.48 -18.34 -0.74
C ALA A 89 -19.26 -18.30 0.80
N ILE A 90 -19.14 -19.49 1.42
CA ILE A 90 -18.71 -19.61 2.83
C ILE A 90 -17.19 -19.63 2.88
N SER A 91 -16.61 -18.73 3.65
CA SER A 91 -15.16 -18.62 3.88
C SER A 91 -14.75 -19.28 5.20
N LEU A 92 -13.43 -19.43 5.42
CA LEU A 92 -12.92 -19.84 6.74
C LEU A 92 -13.31 -18.84 7.85
N ALA A 93 -13.49 -17.57 7.53
CA ALA A 93 -13.88 -16.54 8.51
C ALA A 93 -15.31 -16.70 9.05
N ASP A 94 -16.17 -17.44 8.33
CA ASP A 94 -17.56 -17.67 8.72
C ASP A 94 -17.70 -18.83 9.74
N PHE A 95 -16.63 -19.58 9.99
CA PHE A 95 -16.59 -20.62 11.02
C PHE A 95 -16.28 -20.02 12.39
N HIS A 96 -16.71 -20.68 13.44
CA HIS A 96 -16.46 -20.26 14.83
C HIS A 96 -15.15 -20.87 15.34
N TYR A 97 -14.31 -20.03 15.96
CA TYR A 97 -13.01 -20.42 16.47
C TYR A 97 -12.88 -20.07 17.95
N SER A 98 -12.01 -20.80 18.66
CA SER A 98 -11.54 -20.44 19.99
C SER A 98 -10.52 -19.29 19.91
N GLU A 99 -10.09 -18.76 21.06
CA GLU A 99 -9.00 -17.78 21.16
C GLU A 99 -7.66 -18.32 20.62
N SER A 100 -7.47 -19.64 20.63
CA SER A 100 -6.29 -20.32 20.08
C SER A 100 -6.43 -20.72 18.61
N ASP A 101 -7.39 -20.13 17.88
CA ASP A 101 -7.68 -20.44 16.48
C ASP A 101 -8.02 -21.92 16.22
N GLU A 102 -8.65 -22.59 17.21
CA GLU A 102 -9.21 -23.92 17.02
C GLU A 102 -10.65 -23.82 16.53
N LEU A 103 -11.00 -24.57 15.49
CA LEU A 103 -12.34 -24.57 14.92
C LEU A 103 -13.31 -25.26 15.87
N LEU A 104 -14.29 -24.52 16.36
CA LEU A 104 -15.31 -24.99 17.31
C LEU A 104 -16.58 -25.46 16.61
N SER A 105 -17.03 -24.74 15.60
CA SER A 105 -18.21 -25.14 14.82
C SER A 105 -18.23 -24.52 13.42
N CYS A 106 -18.99 -25.15 12.50
CA CYS A 106 -19.31 -24.57 11.21
C CYS A 106 -20.40 -23.48 11.34
N PRO A 107 -20.67 -22.67 10.29
CA PRO A 107 -21.70 -21.63 10.32
C PRO A 107 -23.12 -22.12 10.63
N LEU A 108 -23.39 -23.42 10.48
CA LEU A 108 -24.68 -24.05 10.82
C LEU A 108 -24.63 -24.78 12.19
N GLY A 109 -23.59 -24.53 13.01
CA GLY A 109 -23.49 -25.04 14.36
C GLY A 109 -22.96 -26.46 14.50
N GLN A 110 -22.54 -27.14 13.40
CA GLN A 110 -21.95 -28.48 13.52
C GLN A 110 -20.57 -28.42 14.16
N THR A 111 -20.36 -29.21 15.19
CA THR A 111 -19.06 -29.34 15.88
C THR A 111 -18.17 -30.39 15.18
N PRO A 112 -16.85 -30.19 15.19
CA PRO A 112 -15.92 -31.18 14.67
C PRO A 112 -15.95 -32.49 15.47
N GLN A 113 -15.86 -33.63 14.78
CA GLN A 113 -15.65 -34.92 15.42
C GLN A 113 -14.20 -35.11 15.85
N ARG A 114 -13.26 -34.58 15.06
CA ARG A 114 -11.83 -34.71 15.33
C ARG A 114 -11.04 -33.61 14.61
N THR A 115 -10.02 -33.11 15.26
CA THR A 115 -9.00 -32.22 14.69
C THR A 115 -7.64 -32.90 14.71
N LYS A 116 -6.92 -32.85 13.59
CA LYS A 116 -5.52 -33.28 13.49
C LYS A 116 -4.65 -32.09 13.17
N THR A 117 -3.53 -31.97 13.87
CA THR A 117 -2.49 -30.97 13.56
C THR A 117 -1.39 -31.63 12.73
N GLY A 118 -1.09 -31.06 11.58
CA GLY A 118 -0.01 -31.52 10.71
C GLY A 118 1.36 -31.00 11.17
N LYS A 119 2.42 -31.54 10.60
CA LYS A 119 3.82 -31.19 10.95
C LYS A 119 4.14 -29.70 10.78
N ASN A 120 3.44 -29.00 9.87
CA ASN A 120 3.64 -27.58 9.56
C ASN A 120 2.63 -26.67 10.29
N GLY A 121 2.00 -27.13 11.39
CA GLY A 121 1.00 -26.37 12.14
C GLY A 121 -0.37 -26.24 11.44
N GLY A 122 -0.52 -26.76 10.22
CA GLY A 122 -1.81 -26.81 9.54
C GLY A 122 -2.78 -27.74 10.26
N LYS A 123 -4.05 -27.35 10.36
CA LYS A 123 -5.11 -28.12 11.02
C LYS A 123 -5.99 -28.78 9.96
N ILE A 124 -6.31 -30.06 10.18
CA ILE A 124 -7.29 -30.82 9.39
C ILE A 124 -8.43 -31.19 10.30
N VAL A 125 -9.59 -30.64 10.04
CA VAL A 125 -10.79 -30.80 10.84
C VAL A 125 -11.75 -31.74 10.15
N HIS A 126 -12.26 -32.73 10.88
CA HIS A 126 -13.19 -33.72 10.39
C HIS A 126 -14.58 -33.47 10.99
N PHE A 127 -15.58 -33.36 10.12
CA PHE A 127 -16.99 -33.28 10.47
C PHE A 127 -17.71 -34.62 10.17
N ASP A 128 -18.88 -34.77 10.74
CA ASP A 128 -19.75 -35.88 10.40
C ASP A 128 -20.19 -35.77 8.93
N LYS A 129 -19.91 -36.84 8.17
CA LYS A 129 -20.19 -36.85 6.74
C LYS A 129 -21.70 -36.87 6.46
N ALA A 130 -22.48 -37.66 7.21
CA ALA A 130 -23.91 -37.78 7.00
C ALA A 130 -24.60 -36.41 7.16
N THR A 131 -24.23 -35.66 8.18
CA THR A 131 -24.74 -34.30 8.42
C THR A 131 -24.30 -33.33 7.35
N CYS A 132 -23.03 -33.39 6.89
CA CYS A 132 -22.54 -32.52 5.83
C CYS A 132 -23.16 -32.86 4.43
N ASP A 133 -23.49 -34.10 4.16
CA ASP A 133 -24.14 -34.50 2.90
C ASP A 133 -25.59 -34.01 2.84
N LEU A 134 -26.26 -33.84 3.96
CA LEU A 134 -27.62 -33.30 4.06
C LEU A 134 -27.66 -31.78 4.26
N CYS A 135 -26.51 -31.12 4.30
CA CYS A 135 -26.41 -29.68 4.58
C CYS A 135 -27.01 -28.83 3.45
N PRO A 136 -27.94 -27.90 3.73
CA PRO A 136 -28.55 -27.05 2.70
C PRO A 136 -27.57 -26.08 2.04
N ARG A 137 -26.42 -25.80 2.69
CA ARG A 137 -25.35 -24.93 2.17
C ARG A 137 -24.14 -25.71 1.67
N GLN A 138 -24.35 -26.93 1.27
CA GLN A 138 -23.33 -27.86 0.81
C GLN A 138 -22.52 -27.33 -0.39
N SER A 139 -23.16 -26.67 -1.34
CA SER A 139 -22.55 -26.10 -2.56
C SER A 139 -21.63 -24.92 -2.25
N ASP A 140 -21.95 -24.18 -1.21
CA ASP A 140 -21.26 -22.94 -0.82
C ASP A 140 -20.10 -23.18 0.14
N CYS A 141 -20.01 -24.41 0.67
CA CYS A 141 -19.14 -24.74 1.79
C CYS A 141 -17.77 -25.27 1.33
N PRO A 142 -16.66 -24.77 1.91
CA PRO A 142 -15.30 -25.21 1.59
C PRO A 142 -14.94 -26.60 2.15
N VAL A 143 -15.83 -27.23 2.92
CA VAL A 143 -15.64 -28.58 3.47
C VAL A 143 -15.62 -29.59 2.34
N LYS A 144 -14.49 -30.27 2.16
CA LYS A 144 -14.33 -31.33 1.15
C LYS A 144 -14.94 -32.62 1.66
N ARG A 145 -15.85 -33.20 0.89
CA ARG A 145 -16.47 -34.49 1.18
C ARG A 145 -15.70 -35.59 0.45
N VAL A 146 -15.11 -36.45 1.24
CA VAL A 146 -14.38 -37.64 0.78
C VAL A 146 -15.21 -38.91 1.13
N LYS A 147 -14.75 -40.08 0.67
CA LYS A 147 -15.55 -41.31 0.82
C LYS A 147 -16.04 -41.62 2.24
N GLN A 148 -15.22 -41.28 3.27
CA GLN A 148 -15.49 -41.63 4.67
C GLN A 148 -15.63 -40.46 5.63
N SER A 149 -15.35 -39.24 5.19
CA SER A 149 -15.40 -38.05 6.08
C SER A 149 -15.63 -36.76 5.31
N ALA A 150 -16.13 -35.74 5.98
CA ALA A 150 -16.16 -34.37 5.51
C ALA A 150 -15.02 -33.61 6.20
N THR A 151 -14.13 -32.98 5.43
CA THR A 151 -12.90 -32.40 5.97
C THR A 151 -12.69 -30.97 5.48
N ILE A 152 -12.15 -30.13 6.35
CA ILE A 152 -11.61 -28.82 6.00
C ILE A 152 -10.18 -28.72 6.53
N SER A 153 -9.30 -28.13 5.76
CA SER A 153 -7.92 -27.88 6.17
C SER A 153 -7.63 -26.40 6.14
N TYR A 154 -6.95 -25.91 7.15
CA TYR A 154 -6.50 -24.52 7.24
C TYR A 154 -5.20 -24.41 8.04
N ASP A 155 -4.47 -23.36 7.82
CA ASP A 155 -3.36 -22.90 8.63
C ASP A 155 -3.62 -21.47 9.13
N ALA A 156 -2.74 -20.94 9.95
CA ALA A 156 -2.86 -19.60 10.50
C ALA A 156 -2.91 -18.54 9.38
N LYS A 157 -2.12 -18.73 8.31
CA LYS A 157 -2.10 -17.81 7.15
C LYS A 157 -3.45 -17.79 6.43
N ALA A 158 -4.00 -18.97 6.12
CA ALA A 158 -5.29 -19.08 5.44
C ALA A 158 -6.43 -18.44 6.26
N LEU A 159 -6.38 -18.61 7.58
CA LEU A 159 -7.37 -18.03 8.49
C LEU A 159 -7.23 -16.50 8.55
N ARG A 160 -6.01 -15.95 8.68
CA ARG A 160 -5.78 -14.49 8.61
C ARG A 160 -6.26 -13.90 7.30
N LEU A 161 -5.94 -14.53 6.16
CA LEU A 161 -6.40 -14.07 4.84
C LEU A 161 -7.93 -14.11 4.72
N ALA A 162 -8.59 -15.15 5.24
CA ALA A 162 -10.05 -15.24 5.22
C ALA A 162 -10.68 -14.13 6.07
N ARG A 163 -10.15 -13.85 7.26
CA ARG A 163 -10.61 -12.75 8.13
C ARG A 163 -10.43 -11.40 7.46
N ARG A 164 -9.28 -11.14 6.82
CA ARG A 164 -9.04 -9.90 6.08
C ARG A 164 -10.03 -9.73 4.93
N ARG A 165 -10.27 -10.78 4.13
CA ARG A 165 -11.29 -10.74 3.06
C ARG A 165 -12.70 -10.47 3.58
N SER A 166 -13.03 -10.94 4.76
CA SER A 166 -14.31 -10.62 5.41
C SER A 166 -14.36 -9.14 5.81
N GLN A 167 -13.27 -8.60 6.35
CA GLN A 167 -13.15 -7.18 6.70
C GLN A 167 -13.27 -6.27 5.47
N GLU A 168 -12.69 -6.64 4.33
CA GLU A 168 -12.77 -5.86 3.07
C GLU A 168 -14.21 -5.61 2.60
N LYS A 169 -15.14 -6.49 2.97
CA LYS A 169 -16.56 -6.34 2.64
C LYS A 169 -17.28 -5.31 3.51
N THR A 170 -16.66 -4.85 4.60
CA THR A 170 -17.26 -3.91 5.54
C THR A 170 -17.27 -2.47 5.01
N ALA A 171 -18.22 -1.67 5.49
CA ALA A 171 -18.27 -0.24 5.18
C ALA A 171 -17.05 0.50 5.77
N ALA A 172 -16.58 0.08 6.94
CA ALA A 172 -15.42 0.68 7.61
C ALA A 172 -14.14 0.53 6.76
N PHE A 173 -13.88 -0.66 6.22
CA PHE A 173 -12.74 -0.86 5.32
C PHE A 173 -12.82 0.03 4.09
N ARG A 174 -13.99 0.07 3.42
CA ARG A 174 -14.19 0.89 2.21
C ARG A 174 -14.00 2.39 2.49
N GLU A 175 -14.46 2.85 3.63
CA GLU A 175 -14.29 4.24 4.06
C GLU A 175 -12.83 4.58 4.33
N ALA A 176 -12.08 3.73 5.02
CA ALA A 176 -10.65 3.91 5.26
C ALA A 176 -9.85 3.81 3.93
N TYR A 177 -10.10 2.79 3.14
CA TYR A 177 -9.33 2.50 1.94
C TYR A 177 -9.52 3.53 0.81
N ARG A 178 -10.63 4.28 0.78
CA ARG A 178 -10.88 5.32 -0.25
C ARG A 178 -9.78 6.38 -0.33
N TYR A 179 -9.11 6.66 0.81
CA TYR A 179 -8.04 7.66 0.84
C TYR A 179 -6.77 7.21 0.10
N ARG A 180 -6.62 5.93 -0.17
CA ARG A 180 -5.51 5.40 -0.98
C ARG A 180 -5.42 6.06 -2.36
N ALA A 181 -6.55 6.48 -2.94
CA ALA A 181 -6.56 7.16 -4.22
C ALA A 181 -5.78 8.50 -4.22
N GLY A 182 -5.51 9.09 -3.06
CA GLY A 182 -4.71 10.31 -2.92
C GLY A 182 -3.32 10.18 -3.51
N ILE A 183 -2.66 9.02 -3.33
CA ILE A 183 -1.30 8.78 -3.84
C ILE A 183 -1.22 8.84 -5.37
N GLU A 184 -2.31 8.53 -6.08
CA GLU A 184 -2.37 8.65 -7.55
C GLU A 184 -2.26 10.10 -7.99
N GLY A 185 -2.88 11.02 -7.23
CA GLY A 185 -2.70 12.46 -7.43
C GLY A 185 -1.26 12.89 -7.22
N THR A 186 -0.61 12.38 -6.18
CA THR A 186 0.81 12.65 -5.89
C THR A 186 1.72 12.17 -7.01
N MET A 187 1.50 10.96 -7.51
CA MET A 187 2.26 10.45 -8.65
C MET A 187 2.01 11.26 -9.92
N SER A 188 0.78 11.68 -10.16
CA SER A 188 0.46 12.61 -11.27
C SER A 188 1.21 13.93 -11.13
N ASP A 189 1.28 14.52 -9.94
CA ASP A 189 2.01 15.76 -9.69
C ASP A 189 3.53 15.58 -9.85
N LEU A 190 4.10 14.47 -9.36
CA LEU A 190 5.51 14.13 -9.58
C LEU A 190 5.83 14.01 -11.07
N VAL A 191 4.91 13.47 -11.87
CA VAL A 191 5.08 13.37 -13.33
C VAL A 191 4.93 14.73 -14.00
N ARG A 192 3.82 15.45 -13.76
CA ARG A 192 3.46 16.65 -14.50
C ARG A 192 4.22 17.89 -14.03
N LEU A 193 4.33 18.10 -12.71
CA LEU A 193 4.94 19.29 -12.14
C LEU A 193 6.45 19.11 -11.96
N MET A 194 6.87 17.94 -11.48
CA MET A 194 8.28 17.68 -11.19
C MET A 194 9.03 16.99 -12.33
N GLY A 195 8.34 16.43 -13.34
CA GLY A 195 8.96 15.76 -14.49
C GLY A 195 9.79 14.54 -14.10
N ILE A 196 9.29 13.70 -13.16
CA ILE A 196 10.04 12.55 -12.63
C ILE A 196 10.31 11.48 -13.70
N LYS A 197 9.47 11.39 -14.74
CA LYS A 197 9.68 10.46 -15.87
C LYS A 197 10.78 10.92 -16.85
N HIS A 198 11.24 12.16 -16.75
CA HIS A 198 12.20 12.76 -17.68
C HIS A 198 13.46 13.23 -16.96
N LEU A 199 14.09 12.30 -16.21
CA LEU A 199 15.33 12.59 -15.52
C LEU A 199 16.49 12.67 -16.51
N ARG A 200 17.35 13.71 -16.33
CA ARG A 200 18.55 13.92 -17.17
C ARG A 200 19.81 13.28 -16.53
N VAL A 201 19.61 12.30 -15.65
CA VAL A 201 20.69 11.61 -14.93
C VAL A 201 20.55 10.10 -15.14
N ARG A 202 21.65 9.37 -15.00
CA ARG A 202 21.73 7.93 -15.14
C ARG A 202 22.42 7.30 -13.92
N GLY A 203 22.16 6.02 -13.70
CA GLY A 203 22.67 5.26 -12.57
C GLY A 203 21.81 5.42 -11.32
N MET A 204 21.68 4.34 -10.55
CA MET A 204 20.76 4.24 -9.42
C MET A 204 20.94 5.39 -8.41
N THR A 205 22.18 5.69 -8.03
CA THR A 205 22.48 6.74 -7.06
C THR A 205 21.99 8.13 -7.52
N GLN A 206 22.29 8.49 -8.78
CA GLN A 206 21.89 9.81 -9.32
C GLN A 206 20.38 9.91 -9.51
N VAL A 207 19.74 8.82 -9.96
CA VAL A 207 18.27 8.76 -10.10
C VAL A 207 17.59 8.87 -8.73
N ARG A 208 18.13 8.22 -7.70
CA ARG A 208 17.61 8.30 -6.33
C ARG A 208 17.71 9.73 -5.79
N VAL A 209 18.85 10.39 -5.92
CA VAL A 209 19.03 11.80 -5.52
C VAL A 209 18.03 12.70 -6.27
N ALA A 210 17.92 12.54 -7.59
CA ALA A 210 17.00 13.34 -8.39
C ALA A 210 15.53 13.12 -8.00
N ALA A 211 15.12 11.89 -7.73
CA ALA A 211 13.77 11.56 -7.28
C ALA A 211 13.47 12.19 -5.91
N THR A 212 14.39 12.08 -4.96
CA THR A 212 14.26 12.67 -3.62
C THR A 212 14.15 14.21 -3.71
N LEU A 213 14.99 14.87 -4.49
CA LEU A 213 14.90 16.32 -4.69
C LEU A 213 13.57 16.76 -5.32
N LYS A 214 13.02 15.96 -6.25
CA LYS A 214 11.71 16.25 -6.86
C LYS A 214 10.57 16.07 -5.86
N ALA A 215 10.61 15.03 -5.04
CA ALA A 215 9.64 14.84 -3.96
C ALA A 215 9.70 15.96 -2.92
N THR A 216 10.91 16.37 -2.52
CA THR A 216 11.11 17.52 -1.64
C THR A 216 10.52 18.80 -2.24
N GLY A 217 10.78 19.05 -3.52
CA GLY A 217 10.19 20.17 -4.24
C GLY A 217 8.66 20.16 -4.23
N LEU A 218 8.06 19.00 -4.44
CA LEU A 218 6.60 18.85 -4.36
C LEU A 218 6.07 19.12 -2.95
N ASN A 219 6.75 18.64 -1.90
CA ASN A 219 6.40 18.92 -0.52
C ASN A 219 6.46 20.42 -0.19
N ILE A 220 7.47 21.13 -0.68
CA ILE A 220 7.59 22.60 -0.53
C ILE A 220 6.38 23.29 -1.19
N LEU A 221 6.03 22.91 -2.43
CA LEU A 221 4.87 23.47 -3.13
C LEU A 221 3.57 23.22 -2.39
N ARG A 222 3.34 21.99 -1.92
CA ARG A 222 2.13 21.61 -1.15
C ARG A 222 2.02 22.36 0.16
N SER A 223 3.13 22.50 0.89
CA SER A 223 3.18 23.26 2.14
C SER A 223 2.90 24.75 1.92
N ALA A 224 3.47 25.34 0.86
CA ALA A 224 3.23 26.74 0.50
C ALA A 224 1.75 26.97 0.12
N ALA A 225 1.21 26.12 -0.75
CA ALA A 225 -0.19 26.19 -1.17
C ALA A 225 -1.15 26.04 0.03
N PHE A 226 -0.86 25.10 0.94
CA PHE A 226 -1.64 24.91 2.15
C PHE A 226 -1.65 26.15 3.05
N ARG A 227 -0.49 26.77 3.29
CA ARG A 227 -0.36 28.00 4.10
C ARG A 227 -1.13 29.16 3.48
N ILE A 228 -1.08 29.32 2.15
CA ILE A 228 -1.82 30.36 1.43
C ILE A 228 -3.32 30.14 1.57
N ARG A 229 -3.82 28.92 1.33
CA ARG A 229 -5.23 28.56 1.50
C ARG A 229 -5.72 28.81 2.93
N LYS A 230 -4.89 28.43 3.92
CA LYS A 230 -5.22 28.65 5.34
C LYS A 230 -5.32 30.15 5.65
N ARG A 231 -4.38 30.99 5.19
CA ARG A 231 -4.43 32.45 5.38
C ARG A 231 -5.68 33.07 4.75
N ARG A 232 -6.04 32.67 3.52
CA ARG A 232 -7.22 33.18 2.82
C ARG A 232 -8.52 32.81 3.52
N ARG A 233 -8.66 31.60 4.05
CA ARG A 233 -9.84 31.20 4.85
C ARG A 233 -10.01 32.08 6.09
N TYR A 234 -8.94 32.50 6.74
CA TYR A 234 -9.00 33.40 7.89
C TYR A 234 -9.26 34.86 7.50
N ALA A 235 -8.85 35.27 6.30
CA ALA A 235 -9.08 36.62 5.80
C ALA A 235 -10.45 36.85 5.14
N GLY A 236 -11.25 35.82 4.96
CA GLY A 236 -12.56 35.91 4.31
C GLY A 236 -12.53 36.06 2.79
N ASP A 237 -11.37 35.96 2.15
CA ASP A 237 -11.21 36.05 0.72
C ASP A 237 -11.49 34.73 0.01
N HIS A 238 -12.30 34.78 -1.03
CA HIS A 238 -12.47 33.65 -1.95
C HIS A 238 -11.15 33.34 -2.69
N PRO A 239 -10.78 32.07 -2.84
CA PRO A 239 -9.52 31.70 -3.48
C PRO A 239 -9.54 32.06 -4.98
N ASP A 240 -8.69 32.97 -5.38
CA ASP A 240 -8.30 33.11 -6.78
C ASP A 240 -7.23 32.04 -7.10
N ASP A 241 -7.64 31.00 -7.80
CA ASP A 241 -6.75 29.88 -8.18
C ASP A 241 -5.58 30.35 -9.08
N SER A 242 -5.70 31.51 -9.75
CA SER A 242 -4.64 32.05 -10.60
C SER A 242 -3.39 32.45 -9.82
N ALA A 243 -3.57 33.03 -8.63
CA ALA A 243 -2.44 33.44 -7.78
C ALA A 243 -1.70 32.23 -7.17
N ILE A 244 -2.40 31.13 -6.88
CA ILE A 244 -1.78 29.89 -6.42
C ILE A 244 -0.95 29.27 -7.54
N CYS A 245 -1.47 29.23 -8.76
CA CYS A 245 -0.74 28.76 -9.92
C CYS A 245 0.50 29.63 -10.21
N ALA A 246 0.42 30.96 -10.09
CA ALA A 246 1.55 31.86 -10.29
C ALA A 246 2.67 31.63 -9.25
N ILE A 247 2.32 31.43 -7.97
CA ILE A 247 3.29 31.12 -6.92
C ILE A 247 3.91 29.73 -7.13
N MET A 248 3.11 28.75 -7.47
CA MET A 248 3.60 27.40 -7.79
C MET A 248 4.55 27.42 -8.98
N TRP A 249 4.24 28.23 -10.00
CA TRP A 249 5.12 28.45 -11.16
C TRP A 249 6.43 29.10 -10.75
N SER A 250 6.40 30.19 -9.99
CA SER A 250 7.59 30.89 -9.50
C SER A 250 8.49 30.02 -8.63
N VAL A 251 7.93 29.21 -7.74
CA VAL A 251 8.73 28.28 -6.91
C VAL A 251 9.32 27.16 -7.77
N LYS A 252 8.57 26.67 -8.76
CA LYS A 252 9.06 25.69 -9.74
C LYS A 252 10.27 26.22 -10.50
N GLU A 253 10.21 27.42 -11.05
CA GLU A 253 11.31 28.07 -11.77
C GLU A 253 12.54 28.24 -10.88
N ARG A 254 12.38 28.75 -9.65
CA ARG A 254 13.48 28.91 -8.69
C ARG A 254 14.09 27.57 -8.30
N PHE A 255 13.29 26.53 -8.14
CA PHE A 255 13.79 25.20 -7.79
C PHE A 255 14.58 24.58 -8.96
N PHE A 256 14.11 24.74 -10.20
CA PHE A 256 14.88 24.33 -11.39
C PHE A 256 16.18 25.12 -11.53
N HIS A 257 16.17 26.42 -11.19
CA HIS A 257 17.38 27.23 -11.19
C HIS A 257 18.39 26.75 -10.12
N LEU A 258 17.93 26.45 -8.92
CA LEU A 258 18.75 25.84 -7.85
C LEU A 258 19.36 24.50 -8.28
N LEU A 259 18.58 23.63 -8.90
CA LEU A 259 19.09 22.37 -9.45
C LEU A 259 20.12 22.58 -10.57
N SER A 260 19.98 23.63 -11.38
CA SER A 260 20.96 23.98 -12.40
C SER A 260 22.25 24.57 -11.81
N CYS A 261 22.16 25.37 -10.75
CA CYS A 261 23.32 25.89 -10.01
C CYS A 261 24.09 24.77 -9.27
N PHE A 262 23.40 23.83 -8.68
CA PHE A 262 24.05 22.64 -8.10
C PHE A 262 24.84 21.82 -9.13
N ARG A 263 24.38 21.85 -10.38
CA ARG A 263 25.05 21.21 -11.51
C ARG A 263 26.34 21.93 -11.91
N GLN A 264 26.44 23.22 -11.70
CA GLN A 264 27.65 24.02 -11.97
C GLN A 264 28.70 23.88 -10.85
N LEU A 265 28.26 23.63 -9.61
CA LEU A 265 29.15 23.49 -8.46
C LEU A 265 29.76 22.08 -8.32
N SER A 266 29.13 21.04 -8.89
CA SER A 266 29.63 19.66 -8.91
C SER A 266 30.40 19.33 -10.18
N GLY A 267 31.24 20.17 -10.62
CA GLY A 267 32.21 20.24 -11.72
C GLY A 267 32.59 19.03 -12.58
N GLU A 268 31.80 17.96 -12.62
CA GLU A 268 31.94 16.85 -13.56
C GLU A 268 30.60 16.13 -13.76
N LEU A 269 29.81 16.60 -14.72
CA LEU A 269 28.71 15.81 -15.25
C LEU A 269 28.70 15.92 -16.77
N CYS A 270 29.24 14.87 -17.35
CA CYS A 270 29.33 14.60 -18.77
C CYS A 270 27.96 14.79 -19.47
N LEU A 271 27.94 15.66 -20.45
CA LEU A 271 26.82 15.88 -21.35
C LEU A 271 26.67 14.66 -22.29
N TYR A 272 25.74 13.77 -21.99
CA TYR A 272 25.23 12.83 -22.95
C TYR A 272 23.72 12.99 -23.10
N SER A 273 23.29 13.18 -24.34
CA SER A 273 21.89 13.23 -24.72
C SER A 273 21.20 11.93 -24.38
N CYS A 274 20.23 11.97 -23.50
CA CYS A 274 19.41 10.80 -23.18
C CYS A 274 18.23 10.69 -24.13
N ARG A 275 18.11 9.56 -24.83
CA ARG A 275 16.83 9.10 -25.37
C ARG A 275 15.89 8.77 -24.19
N PRO A 276 14.58 9.03 -24.33
CA PRO A 276 13.62 8.83 -23.27
C PRO A 276 13.20 7.36 -23.18
N ASP A 277 14.09 6.51 -22.68
CA ASP A 277 13.75 5.12 -22.50
C ASP A 277 13.43 4.83 -21.02
N ALA A 278 12.16 4.61 -20.78
CA ALA A 278 11.52 3.83 -19.74
C ALA A 278 11.94 4.13 -18.28
N PHE A 279 11.40 5.22 -17.75
CA PHE A 279 11.20 5.34 -16.32
C PHE A 279 9.75 5.00 -15.99
N THR A 280 9.52 3.89 -15.31
CA THR A 280 8.19 3.48 -14.86
C THR A 280 8.04 3.85 -13.40
N ALA A 281 7.12 4.77 -13.10
CA ALA A 281 6.69 5.04 -11.74
C ALA A 281 5.52 4.11 -11.40
N GLN A 282 5.63 3.36 -10.31
CA GLN A 282 4.54 2.55 -9.78
C GLN A 282 4.08 3.13 -8.44
N LEU A 283 2.76 3.10 -8.23
CA LEU A 283 2.11 3.57 -7.03
C LEU A 283 2.28 2.55 -5.91
N ALA A 284 2.81 2.97 -4.78
CA ALA A 284 2.75 2.23 -3.54
C ALA A 284 1.37 2.27 -2.93
#